data_ea3c6912bb7c20d302e6da3ee3834eac
#
_entry.id   ea3c6912bb7c20d302e6da3ee3834eac
#
_cell.length_a   1.000
_cell.length_b   1.000
_cell.length_c   1.000
_cell.angle_alpha   90.00
_cell.angle_beta   90.00
_cell.angle_gamma   90.00
#
_symmetry.space_group_name_H-M   'P 1'
#
loop_
_entity.id
_entity.type
_entity.pdbx_description
1 polymer ?
#
loop_
_entity_poly.entity_id
_entity_poly.type
_entity_poly.pdbx_seq_one_letter_code
_entity_poly.pdbx_strand_id
1 'polypeptide(L)'
;MSTKHPVVSVTGSSGAGTTFVKKAFEKIFAEKNLNVCVVEGDSFHKFERADMKVEVEKSRAAGKVLTHFSENANHFDKLEALFKQYGQDGTGKKRYYIHSDEEAVEHNARLGTNLNPGQFTPWEDVESGTDLMFYEGLHGGVKTDNADVAGQVDLLVGVVPSVNIEWIQKIYRDTSERPYTPEQVTEIILDRMPDYAEFITPQFDNTHINFHRIPLVDTSNPFSGQSVPSPEDSLVVTSIRIDGVDLQSVADKLPAEAMAFLQNDKTLVYKGSFMVDVMNYLLTPIIDKLMTSK
;
A
#
# COMPACT_ATOMS: atom_id res chain seq x y z
N MET A 1 7.15 -9.12 -16.62
CA MET A 1 7.68 -7.76 -16.81
C MET A 1 7.00 -7.17 -18.03
N SER A 2 6.36 -6.03 -17.85
CA SER A 2 5.81 -5.29 -18.98
C SER A 2 6.95 -4.66 -19.77
N THR A 3 6.86 -4.71 -21.09
CA THR A 3 7.91 -4.14 -21.94
C THR A 3 7.61 -2.71 -22.40
N LYS A 4 6.42 -2.18 -22.10
CA LYS A 4 5.98 -0.86 -22.59
C LYS A 4 5.30 0.02 -21.54
N HIS A 5 4.58 -0.57 -20.61
CA HIS A 5 3.78 0.16 -19.61
C HIS A 5 4.06 -0.40 -18.22
N PRO A 6 5.09 0.11 -17.51
CA PRO A 6 5.46 -0.41 -16.20
C PRO A 6 4.35 -0.31 -15.18
N VAL A 7 4.24 -1.34 -14.33
CA VAL A 7 3.35 -1.40 -13.18
C VAL A 7 4.18 -1.31 -11.90
N VAL A 8 3.99 -0.24 -11.15
CA VAL A 8 4.61 -0.02 -9.83
C VAL A 8 3.54 -0.19 -8.77
N SER A 9 3.79 -1.05 -7.80
CA SER A 9 2.82 -1.35 -6.74
C SER A 9 3.42 -1.17 -5.37
N VAL A 10 2.65 -0.52 -4.48
CA VAL A 10 2.93 -0.42 -3.06
C VAL A 10 1.89 -1.23 -2.30
N THR A 11 2.35 -2.17 -1.48
CA THR A 11 1.49 -3.00 -0.65
C THR A 11 1.82 -2.86 0.83
N GLY A 12 0.79 -2.86 1.66
CA GLY A 12 0.92 -2.81 3.12
C GLY A 12 -0.46 -2.84 3.75
N SER A 13 -0.54 -3.19 5.02
CA SER A 13 -1.83 -3.25 5.70
C SER A 13 -2.38 -1.87 6.08
N SER A 14 -3.64 -1.85 6.50
CA SER A 14 -4.29 -0.64 6.99
C SER A 14 -3.62 -0.15 8.29
N GLY A 15 -2.94 0.98 8.23
CA GLY A 15 -2.13 1.52 9.33
C GLY A 15 -0.62 1.35 9.14
N ALA A 16 -0.18 0.66 8.07
CA ALA A 16 1.24 0.47 7.80
C ALA A 16 1.98 1.76 7.40
N GLY A 17 1.28 2.78 6.92
CA GLY A 17 1.87 4.02 6.43
C GLY A 17 2.11 4.04 4.92
N THR A 18 1.34 3.29 4.16
CA THR A 18 1.40 3.25 2.69
C THR A 18 1.21 4.62 2.05
N THR A 19 0.36 5.47 2.63
CA THR A 19 0.16 6.86 2.19
C THR A 19 1.43 7.70 2.25
N PHE A 20 2.31 7.43 3.22
CA PHE A 20 3.60 8.13 3.32
C PHE A 20 4.52 7.73 2.16
N VAL A 21 4.54 6.44 1.82
CA VAL A 21 5.30 5.92 0.68
C VAL A 21 4.72 6.43 -0.64
N LYS A 22 3.37 6.49 -0.77
CA LYS A 22 2.68 7.11 -1.91
C LYS A 22 3.21 8.53 -2.17
N LYS A 23 3.30 9.38 -1.14
CA LYS A 23 3.82 10.76 -1.27
C LYS A 23 5.27 10.83 -1.77
N ALA A 24 6.12 9.88 -1.38
CA ALA A 24 7.49 9.82 -1.89
C ALA A 24 7.51 9.49 -3.40
N PHE A 25 6.68 8.54 -3.85
CA PHE A 25 6.52 8.25 -5.26
C PHE A 25 5.94 9.42 -6.05
N GLU A 26 4.89 10.08 -5.55
CA GLU A 26 4.28 11.25 -6.17
C GLU A 26 5.32 12.36 -6.41
N LYS A 27 6.22 12.59 -5.45
CA LYS A 27 7.32 13.54 -5.59
C LYS A 27 8.27 13.11 -6.73
N ILE A 28 8.69 11.85 -6.77
CA ILE A 28 9.57 11.33 -7.82
C ILE A 28 8.89 11.48 -9.20
N PHE A 29 7.61 11.14 -9.30
CA PHE A 29 6.86 11.25 -10.56
C PHE A 29 6.75 12.70 -11.03
N ALA A 30 6.46 13.64 -10.12
CA ALA A 30 6.39 15.06 -10.42
C ALA A 30 7.74 15.63 -10.88
N GLU A 31 8.85 15.30 -10.20
CA GLU A 31 10.21 15.73 -10.57
C GLU A 31 10.63 15.21 -11.94
N LYS A 32 10.10 14.07 -12.37
CA LYS A 32 10.36 13.46 -13.66
C LYS A 32 9.32 13.79 -14.73
N ASN A 33 8.30 14.58 -14.41
CA ASN A 33 7.18 14.92 -15.30
C ASN A 33 6.50 13.67 -15.91
N LEU A 34 6.31 12.61 -15.10
CA LEU A 34 5.64 11.39 -15.54
C LEU A 34 4.12 11.54 -15.43
N ASN A 35 3.42 11.13 -16.48
CA ASN A 35 1.96 11.01 -16.49
C ASN A 35 1.57 9.62 -15.94
N VAL A 36 1.02 9.57 -14.73
CA VAL A 36 0.82 8.33 -13.97
C VAL A 36 -0.64 7.93 -13.90
N CYS A 37 -0.96 6.70 -14.28
CA CYS A 37 -2.25 6.09 -13.98
C CYS A 37 -2.26 5.66 -12.50
N VAL A 38 -2.93 6.43 -11.64
CA VAL A 38 -3.05 6.09 -10.22
C VAL A 38 -4.23 5.15 -9.98
N VAL A 39 -3.99 4.08 -9.22
CA VAL A 39 -5.00 3.07 -8.85
C VAL A 39 -4.95 2.86 -7.33
N GLU A 40 -6.07 3.08 -6.67
CA GLU A 40 -6.22 2.85 -5.23
C GLU A 40 -6.82 1.47 -4.96
N GLY A 41 -6.24 0.73 -4.01
CA GLY A 41 -6.60 -0.64 -3.70
C GLY A 41 -8.04 -0.81 -3.23
N ASP A 42 -8.58 0.15 -2.49
CA ASP A 42 -9.95 0.13 -1.98
C ASP A 42 -10.99 0.09 -3.10
N SER A 43 -10.64 0.55 -4.31
CA SER A 43 -11.50 0.47 -5.50
C SER A 43 -11.77 -0.96 -5.97
N PHE A 44 -10.99 -1.95 -5.51
CA PHE A 44 -11.16 -3.36 -5.84
C PHE A 44 -11.91 -4.16 -4.77
N HIS A 45 -12.41 -3.54 -3.71
CA HIS A 45 -13.34 -4.21 -2.81
C HIS A 45 -14.63 -4.62 -3.54
N LYS A 46 -15.23 -5.76 -3.13
CA LYS A 46 -16.48 -6.26 -3.72
C LYS A 46 -17.70 -5.49 -3.24
N PHE A 47 -17.69 -5.06 -1.99
CA PHE A 47 -18.84 -4.53 -1.29
C PHE A 47 -18.68 -3.04 -0.99
N GLU A 48 -19.74 -2.26 -1.21
CA GLU A 48 -19.86 -0.91 -0.69
C GLU A 48 -19.89 -0.93 0.85
N ARG A 49 -19.65 0.21 1.48
CA ARG A 49 -19.56 0.30 2.95
C ARG A 49 -20.77 -0.28 3.69
N ALA A 50 -21.98 -0.01 3.16
CA ALA A 50 -23.21 -0.52 3.76
C ALA A 50 -23.35 -2.04 3.58
N ASP A 51 -23.06 -2.54 2.37
CA ASP A 51 -23.16 -3.97 2.06
C ASP A 51 -22.10 -4.77 2.80
N MET A 52 -20.89 -4.24 2.96
CA MET A 52 -19.82 -4.90 3.72
C MET A 52 -20.24 -5.17 5.17
N LYS A 53 -20.95 -4.22 5.81
CA LYS A 53 -21.47 -4.43 7.17
C LYS A 53 -22.44 -5.61 7.22
N VAL A 54 -23.34 -5.69 6.26
CA VAL A 54 -24.32 -6.80 6.16
C VAL A 54 -23.63 -8.14 5.93
N GLU A 55 -22.65 -8.18 5.03
CA GLU A 55 -21.92 -9.41 4.72
C GLU A 55 -21.03 -9.88 5.87
N VAL A 56 -20.44 -8.97 6.63
CA VAL A 56 -19.70 -9.27 7.87
C VAL A 56 -20.63 -9.92 8.90
N GLU A 57 -21.84 -9.36 9.12
CA GLU A 57 -22.82 -9.93 10.06
C GLU A 57 -23.28 -11.32 9.64
N LYS A 58 -23.57 -11.51 8.34
CA LYS A 58 -23.94 -12.84 7.79
C LYS A 58 -22.81 -13.85 7.98
N SER A 59 -21.58 -13.45 7.69
CA SER A 59 -20.40 -14.30 7.85
C SER A 59 -20.20 -14.71 9.32
N ARG A 60 -20.32 -13.75 10.25
CA ARG A 60 -20.26 -13.99 11.70
C ARG A 60 -21.36 -14.94 12.18
N ALA A 61 -22.58 -14.78 11.70
CA ALA A 61 -23.69 -15.68 12.00
C ALA A 61 -23.45 -17.11 11.48
N ALA A 62 -22.65 -17.27 10.42
CA ALA A 62 -22.22 -18.57 9.88
C ALA A 62 -20.92 -19.09 10.54
N GLY A 63 -20.43 -18.46 11.60
CA GLY A 63 -19.17 -18.84 12.29
C GLY A 63 -17.93 -18.59 11.48
N LYS A 64 -17.96 -17.65 10.51
CA LYS A 64 -16.85 -17.26 9.65
C LYS A 64 -16.46 -15.82 9.87
N VAL A 65 -15.24 -15.48 9.53
CA VAL A 65 -14.75 -14.10 9.51
C VAL A 65 -14.72 -13.62 8.07
N LEU A 66 -15.18 -12.40 7.83
CA LEU A 66 -15.05 -11.70 6.56
C LEU A 66 -14.40 -10.34 6.84
N THR A 67 -13.27 -10.08 6.22
CA THR A 67 -12.56 -8.80 6.36
C THR A 67 -12.19 -8.22 5.00
N HIS A 68 -11.77 -6.97 4.96
CA HIS A 68 -11.21 -6.35 3.76
C HIS A 68 -9.87 -6.96 3.31
N PHE A 69 -9.27 -7.85 4.11
CA PHE A 69 -8.05 -8.55 3.71
C PHE A 69 -8.33 -9.77 2.84
N SER A 70 -9.49 -10.42 3.01
CA SER A 70 -9.78 -11.69 2.37
C SER A 70 -10.14 -11.56 0.88
N GLU A 71 -9.86 -12.61 0.13
CA GLU A 71 -10.26 -12.76 -1.27
C GLU A 71 -11.77 -12.65 -1.46
N ASN A 72 -12.56 -13.09 -0.46
CA ASN A 72 -14.02 -13.02 -0.53
C ASN A 72 -14.56 -11.59 -0.54
N ALA A 73 -13.82 -10.64 0.00
CA ALA A 73 -14.18 -9.21 0.02
C ALA A 73 -13.53 -8.41 -1.13
N ASN A 74 -12.71 -9.03 -1.97
CA ASN A 74 -11.91 -8.33 -2.99
C ASN A 74 -12.02 -8.97 -4.37
N HIS A 75 -11.85 -8.17 -5.41
CA HIS A 75 -11.74 -8.59 -6.81
C HIS A 75 -10.26 -8.77 -7.20
N PHE A 76 -9.58 -9.78 -6.66
CA PHE A 76 -8.18 -10.07 -7.04
C PHE A 76 -8.02 -10.42 -8.51
N ASP A 77 -9.02 -11.12 -9.08
CA ASP A 77 -9.12 -11.42 -10.50
C ASP A 77 -9.11 -10.18 -11.39
N LYS A 78 -9.87 -9.16 -11.01
CA LYS A 78 -9.92 -7.89 -11.76
C LYS A 78 -8.65 -7.06 -11.57
N LEU A 79 -8.05 -7.11 -10.37
CA LEU A 79 -6.79 -6.41 -10.11
C LEU A 79 -5.65 -7.02 -10.92
N GLU A 80 -5.54 -8.35 -10.95
CA GLU A 80 -4.59 -9.06 -11.81
C GLU A 80 -4.81 -8.73 -13.28
N ALA A 81 -6.07 -8.80 -13.73
CA ALA A 81 -6.43 -8.51 -15.12
C ALA A 81 -6.06 -7.07 -15.51
N LEU A 82 -6.31 -6.09 -14.62
CA LEU A 82 -5.90 -4.71 -14.86
C LEU A 82 -4.38 -4.58 -15.01
N PHE A 83 -3.60 -5.12 -14.05
CA PHE A 83 -2.14 -5.01 -14.10
C PHE A 83 -1.57 -5.67 -15.35
N LYS A 84 -2.07 -6.86 -15.68
CA LYS A 84 -1.67 -7.61 -16.89
C LYS A 84 -1.98 -6.84 -18.17
N GLN A 85 -3.21 -6.36 -18.31
CA GLN A 85 -3.63 -5.62 -19.50
C GLN A 85 -2.87 -4.31 -19.62
N TYR A 86 -2.77 -3.53 -18.54
CA TYR A 86 -2.01 -2.29 -18.56
C TYR A 86 -0.55 -2.52 -18.95
N GLY A 87 0.10 -3.52 -18.37
CA GLY A 87 1.47 -3.88 -18.72
C GLY A 87 1.68 -4.24 -20.19
N GLN A 88 0.64 -4.75 -20.87
CA GLN A 88 0.69 -5.14 -22.27
C GLN A 88 0.49 -3.97 -23.24
N ASP A 89 -0.49 -3.12 -22.99
CA ASP A 89 -0.94 -2.12 -23.96
C ASP A 89 -1.29 -0.74 -23.37
N GLY A 90 -1.14 -0.54 -22.05
CA GLY A 90 -1.45 0.73 -21.37
C GLY A 90 -2.95 0.98 -21.19
N THR A 91 -3.79 -0.04 -21.36
CA THR A 91 -5.24 0.05 -21.21
C THR A 91 -5.72 -0.78 -20.03
N GLY A 92 -6.99 -0.59 -19.65
CA GLY A 92 -7.64 -1.36 -18.60
C GLY A 92 -8.83 -0.64 -18.02
N LYS A 93 -9.42 -1.20 -16.97
CA LYS A 93 -10.56 -0.58 -16.29
C LYS A 93 -10.27 -0.40 -14.81
N LYS A 94 -10.57 0.79 -14.31
CA LYS A 94 -10.51 1.15 -12.89
C LYS A 94 -11.83 1.79 -12.44
N ARG A 95 -12.00 1.93 -11.17
CA ARG A 95 -13.06 2.75 -10.53
C ARG A 95 -12.48 3.39 -9.28
N TYR A 96 -13.26 4.20 -8.60
CA TYR A 96 -12.88 4.83 -7.33
C TYR A 96 -13.83 4.39 -6.23
N TYR A 97 -13.29 4.26 -5.03
CA TYR A 97 -14.06 4.15 -3.81
C TYR A 97 -14.12 5.53 -3.17
N ILE A 98 -15.31 6.06 -2.93
CA ILE A 98 -15.51 7.41 -2.40
C ILE A 98 -15.35 7.38 -0.88
N HIS A 99 -14.32 8.06 -0.36
CA HIS A 99 -14.04 8.08 1.08
C HIS A 99 -14.74 9.24 1.81
N SER A 100 -14.86 10.41 1.17
CA SER A 100 -15.35 11.65 1.78
C SER A 100 -16.41 12.37 0.93
N ASP A 101 -17.07 13.35 1.54
CA ASP A 101 -18.04 14.20 0.83
C ASP A 101 -17.37 15.06 -0.26
N GLU A 102 -16.13 15.48 -0.05
CA GLU A 102 -15.35 16.24 -1.03
C GLU A 102 -15.09 15.40 -2.29
N GLU A 103 -14.65 14.15 -2.11
CA GLU A 103 -14.45 13.20 -3.23
C GLU A 103 -15.79 12.91 -3.93
N ALA A 104 -16.89 12.76 -3.17
CA ALA A 104 -18.22 12.56 -3.75
C ALA A 104 -18.62 13.74 -4.66
N VAL A 105 -18.40 14.99 -4.23
CA VAL A 105 -18.68 16.19 -5.04
C VAL A 105 -17.88 16.18 -6.34
N GLU A 106 -16.58 15.88 -6.27
CA GLU A 106 -15.70 15.85 -7.44
C GLU A 106 -16.13 14.76 -8.46
N HIS A 107 -16.30 13.52 -7.99
CA HIS A 107 -16.67 12.40 -8.84
C HIS A 107 -18.08 12.57 -9.43
N ASN A 108 -19.05 13.06 -8.64
CA ASN A 108 -20.41 13.32 -9.11
C ASN A 108 -20.44 14.41 -10.19
N ALA A 109 -19.66 15.49 -10.04
CA ALA A 109 -19.56 16.55 -11.04
C ALA A 109 -18.95 16.02 -12.35
N ARG A 110 -17.92 15.16 -12.27
CA ARG A 110 -17.25 14.56 -13.43
C ARG A 110 -18.13 13.54 -14.17
N LEU A 111 -18.89 12.71 -13.41
CA LEU A 111 -19.62 11.56 -13.96
C LEU A 111 -21.13 11.81 -14.18
N GLY A 112 -21.66 12.92 -13.67
CA GLY A 112 -23.11 13.20 -13.69
C GLY A 112 -23.91 12.24 -12.79
N THR A 113 -23.30 11.79 -11.68
CA THR A 113 -23.89 10.83 -10.72
C THR A 113 -24.30 11.51 -9.42
N ASN A 114 -24.88 10.75 -8.50
CA ASN A 114 -25.22 11.22 -7.14
C ASN A 114 -24.78 10.16 -6.11
N LEU A 115 -23.49 9.87 -6.09
CA LEU A 115 -22.86 8.90 -5.19
C LEU A 115 -22.53 9.55 -3.85
N ASN A 116 -22.47 8.73 -2.81
CA ASN A 116 -22.15 9.11 -1.43
C ASN A 116 -20.86 8.44 -0.96
N PRO A 117 -20.21 8.93 0.11
CA PRO A 117 -19.11 8.25 0.74
C PRO A 117 -19.44 6.79 1.11
N GLY A 118 -18.55 5.89 0.74
CA GLY A 118 -18.71 4.45 0.91
C GLY A 118 -19.26 3.71 -0.29
N GLN A 119 -19.46 4.39 -1.41
CA GLN A 119 -19.89 3.82 -2.68
C GLN A 119 -18.77 3.81 -3.71
N PHE A 120 -18.95 3.05 -4.79
CA PHE A 120 -18.02 3.01 -5.91
C PHE A 120 -18.52 3.83 -7.09
N THR A 121 -17.60 4.48 -7.81
CA THR A 121 -17.89 4.97 -9.15
C THR A 121 -18.14 3.78 -10.11
N PRO A 122 -18.81 3.98 -11.26
CA PRO A 122 -18.79 3.01 -12.34
C PRO A 122 -17.36 2.66 -12.77
N TRP A 123 -17.19 1.44 -13.33
CA TRP A 123 -15.94 1.07 -13.98
C TRP A 123 -15.72 1.90 -15.24
N GLU A 124 -14.57 2.53 -15.33
CA GLU A 124 -14.16 3.38 -16.45
C GLU A 124 -12.82 2.95 -17.03
N ASP A 125 -12.52 3.33 -18.25
CA ASP A 125 -11.23 3.05 -18.86
C ASP A 125 -10.14 3.88 -18.16
N VAL A 126 -8.93 3.31 -18.01
CA VAL A 126 -7.78 4.07 -17.54
C VAL A 126 -7.43 5.18 -18.53
N GLU A 127 -6.82 6.25 -18.03
CA GLU A 127 -6.43 7.40 -18.86
C GLU A 127 -5.42 6.96 -19.93
N SER A 128 -5.64 7.41 -21.17
CA SER A 128 -4.71 7.15 -22.27
C SER A 128 -3.44 7.98 -22.16
N GLY A 129 -2.33 7.44 -22.69
CA GLY A 129 -1.06 8.16 -22.76
C GLY A 129 -0.36 8.32 -21.41
N THR A 130 -0.66 7.45 -20.45
CA THR A 130 0.07 7.36 -19.19
C THR A 130 1.41 6.66 -19.39
N ASP A 131 2.41 7.07 -18.61
CA ASP A 131 3.77 6.55 -18.69
C ASP A 131 3.96 5.26 -17.90
N LEU A 132 3.28 5.15 -16.75
CA LEU A 132 3.27 3.99 -15.88
C LEU A 132 1.96 3.92 -15.08
N MET A 133 1.65 2.75 -14.54
CA MET A 133 0.63 2.57 -13.52
C MET A 133 1.26 2.57 -12.13
N PHE A 134 0.64 3.27 -11.20
CA PHE A 134 0.98 3.26 -9.78
C PHE A 134 -0.20 2.80 -8.94
N TYR A 135 -0.04 1.67 -8.27
CA TYR A 135 -1.03 1.12 -7.34
C TYR A 135 -0.57 1.33 -5.89
N GLU A 136 -1.48 1.71 -5.03
CA GLU A 136 -1.30 1.74 -3.58
C GLU A 136 -2.49 1.07 -2.88
N GLY A 137 -2.23 0.09 -2.01
CA GLY A 137 -3.29 -0.57 -1.26
C GLY A 137 -2.87 -1.83 -0.52
N LEU A 138 -3.89 -2.59 -0.11
CA LEU A 138 -3.71 -3.79 0.72
C LEU A 138 -3.16 -5.00 -0.06
N HIS A 139 -3.40 -5.09 -1.37
CA HIS A 139 -3.28 -6.34 -2.12
C HIS A 139 -2.39 -6.24 -3.36
N GLY A 140 -1.49 -5.25 -3.38
CA GLY A 140 -0.63 -4.98 -4.53
C GLY A 140 0.38 -6.08 -4.86
N GLY A 141 0.60 -7.01 -3.96
CA GLY A 141 1.50 -8.16 -4.11
C GLY A 141 0.83 -9.50 -3.79
N VAL A 142 -0.51 -9.54 -3.76
CA VAL A 142 -1.24 -10.76 -3.38
C VAL A 142 -1.06 -11.87 -4.42
N LYS A 143 -0.94 -13.08 -3.89
CA LYS A 143 -0.93 -14.32 -4.68
C LYS A 143 -1.76 -15.36 -3.95
N THR A 144 -2.74 -15.93 -4.66
CA THR A 144 -3.62 -17.00 -4.19
C THR A 144 -3.68 -18.10 -5.23
N ASP A 145 -4.44 -19.15 -4.99
CA ASP A 145 -4.68 -20.20 -5.98
C ASP A 145 -5.45 -19.68 -7.22
N ASN A 146 -6.18 -18.56 -7.06
CA ASN A 146 -7.07 -18.00 -8.09
C ASN A 146 -6.51 -16.74 -8.78
N ALA A 147 -5.48 -16.09 -8.21
CA ALA A 147 -4.93 -14.85 -8.75
C ALA A 147 -3.44 -14.71 -8.41
N ASP A 148 -2.65 -14.17 -9.35
CA ASP A 148 -1.24 -13.82 -9.15
C ASP A 148 -1.00 -12.35 -9.53
N VAL A 149 -1.42 -11.44 -8.63
CA VAL A 149 -1.23 -10.00 -8.81
C VAL A 149 0.26 -9.65 -8.78
N ALA A 150 1.03 -10.25 -7.85
CA ALA A 150 2.46 -10.02 -7.72
C ALA A 150 3.23 -10.31 -9.02
N GLY A 151 2.82 -11.35 -9.77
CA GLY A 151 3.45 -11.74 -11.02
C GLY A 151 3.28 -10.73 -12.16
N GLN A 152 2.39 -9.74 -12.01
CA GLN A 152 2.12 -8.72 -13.01
C GLN A 152 2.80 -7.36 -12.70
N VAL A 153 3.61 -7.28 -11.63
CA VAL A 153 4.22 -6.03 -11.15
C VAL A 153 5.70 -5.95 -11.54
N ASP A 154 6.14 -4.81 -12.07
CA ASP A 154 7.54 -4.55 -12.42
C ASP A 154 8.37 -4.06 -11.23
N LEU A 155 7.74 -3.27 -10.32
CA LEU A 155 8.33 -2.85 -9.05
C LEU A 155 7.30 -2.98 -7.92
N LEU A 156 7.50 -3.95 -7.04
CA LEU A 156 6.65 -4.18 -5.88
C LEU A 156 7.37 -3.75 -4.59
N VAL A 157 6.78 -2.78 -3.89
CA VAL A 157 7.31 -2.21 -2.64
C VAL A 157 6.40 -2.58 -1.48
N GLY A 158 6.96 -3.18 -0.45
CA GLY A 158 6.29 -3.50 0.80
C GLY A 158 6.52 -2.44 1.88
N VAL A 159 5.44 -2.03 2.54
CA VAL A 159 5.48 -1.19 3.73
C VAL A 159 5.15 -2.06 4.93
N VAL A 160 6.18 -2.38 5.72
CA VAL A 160 6.14 -3.46 6.71
C VAL A 160 6.55 -2.92 8.09
N PRO A 161 5.74 -2.11 8.77
CA PRO A 161 6.05 -1.73 10.14
C PRO A 161 6.01 -2.95 11.06
N SER A 162 6.68 -2.87 12.21
CA SER A 162 6.38 -3.82 13.28
C SER A 162 4.89 -3.79 13.58
N VAL A 163 4.26 -4.94 13.75
CA VAL A 163 2.81 -5.07 13.90
C VAL A 163 2.24 -4.19 15.03
N ASN A 164 3.01 -4.01 16.11
CA ASN A 164 2.61 -3.13 17.22
C ASN A 164 2.49 -1.66 16.79
N ILE A 165 3.44 -1.16 15.97
CA ILE A 165 3.34 0.20 15.41
C ILE A 165 2.11 0.32 14.53
N GLU A 166 1.85 -0.67 13.67
CA GLU A 166 0.70 -0.69 12.78
C GLU A 166 -0.61 -0.59 13.56
N TRP A 167 -0.75 -1.36 14.65
CA TRP A 167 -1.94 -1.33 15.50
C TRP A 167 -2.10 0.00 16.24
N ILE A 168 -1.01 0.54 16.80
CA ILE A 168 -1.04 1.88 17.44
C ILE A 168 -1.48 2.94 16.42
N GLN A 169 -0.90 2.94 15.23
CA GLN A 169 -1.25 3.89 14.16
C GLN A 169 -2.71 3.73 13.72
N LYS A 170 -3.18 2.49 13.58
CA LYS A 170 -4.57 2.23 13.22
C LYS A 170 -5.54 2.69 14.31
N ILE A 171 -5.26 2.40 15.59
CA ILE A 171 -6.09 2.85 16.71
C ILE A 171 -6.14 4.37 16.74
N TYR A 172 -4.99 5.03 16.68
CA TYR A 172 -4.91 6.50 16.66
C TYR A 172 -5.75 7.10 15.52
N ARG A 173 -5.54 6.65 14.28
CA ARG A 173 -6.27 7.16 13.11
C ARG A 173 -7.78 6.93 13.24
N ASP A 174 -8.20 5.70 13.54
CA ASP A 174 -9.62 5.34 13.51
C ASP A 174 -10.40 5.95 14.69
N THR A 175 -9.72 6.33 15.78
CA THR A 175 -10.34 7.05 16.90
C THR A 175 -10.31 8.58 16.77
N SER A 176 -9.34 9.14 16.02
CA SER A 176 -9.22 10.60 15.82
C SER A 176 -9.97 11.10 14.58
N GLU A 177 -9.99 10.30 13.51
CA GLU A 177 -10.55 10.70 12.20
C GLU A 177 -11.89 10.02 11.88
N ARG A 178 -12.27 8.99 12.66
CA ARG A 178 -13.46 8.17 12.44
C ARG A 178 -14.22 7.98 13.75
N PRO A 179 -15.53 7.66 13.72
CA PRO A 179 -16.35 7.54 14.90
C PRO A 179 -16.21 6.16 15.60
N TYR A 180 -14.99 5.65 15.78
CA TYR A 180 -14.73 4.40 16.46
C TYR A 180 -14.16 4.63 17.88
N THR A 181 -14.51 3.75 18.84
CA THR A 181 -13.83 3.71 20.13
C THR A 181 -12.57 2.84 20.06
N PRO A 182 -11.59 3.01 20.97
CA PRO A 182 -10.40 2.16 21.02
C PRO A 182 -10.74 0.65 21.12
N GLU A 183 -11.79 0.31 21.88
CA GLU A 183 -12.24 -1.08 22.05
C GLU A 183 -12.76 -1.66 20.73
N GLN A 184 -13.56 -0.89 19.98
CA GLN A 184 -14.06 -1.30 18.67
C GLN A 184 -12.93 -1.51 17.67
N VAL A 185 -11.93 -0.62 17.66
CA VAL A 185 -10.77 -0.78 16.76
C VAL A 185 -9.94 -1.98 17.17
N THR A 186 -9.77 -2.22 18.47
CA THR A 186 -9.06 -3.39 19.00
C THR A 186 -9.75 -4.68 18.57
N GLU A 187 -11.07 -4.79 18.71
CA GLU A 187 -11.85 -5.93 18.25
C GLU A 187 -11.68 -6.15 16.74
N ILE A 188 -11.79 -5.09 15.95
CA ILE A 188 -11.56 -5.15 14.49
C ILE A 188 -10.15 -5.64 14.14
N ILE A 189 -9.11 -5.22 14.87
CA ILE A 189 -7.75 -5.67 14.65
C ILE A 189 -7.64 -7.18 14.93
N LEU A 190 -8.14 -7.63 16.07
CA LEU A 190 -8.05 -9.03 16.47
C LEU A 190 -8.86 -9.96 15.56
N ASP A 191 -10.05 -9.55 15.15
CA ASP A 191 -10.89 -10.30 14.21
C ASP A 191 -10.21 -10.48 12.83
N ARG A 192 -9.35 -9.55 12.43
CA ARG A 192 -8.66 -9.58 11.13
C ARG A 192 -7.41 -10.46 11.10
N MET A 193 -6.91 -10.90 12.25
CA MET A 193 -5.61 -11.57 12.34
C MET A 193 -5.50 -12.85 11.48
N PRO A 194 -6.53 -13.71 11.36
CA PRO A 194 -6.45 -14.84 10.45
C PRO A 194 -6.22 -14.42 9.00
N ASP A 195 -7.02 -13.48 8.49
CA ASP A 195 -6.89 -12.96 7.12
C ASP A 195 -5.60 -12.15 6.93
N TYR A 196 -5.12 -11.46 7.98
CA TYR A 196 -3.83 -10.78 7.97
C TYR A 196 -2.68 -11.77 7.71
N ALA A 197 -2.69 -12.89 8.42
CA ALA A 197 -1.67 -13.94 8.26
C ALA A 197 -1.79 -14.66 6.90
N GLU A 198 -3.00 -14.80 6.37
CA GLU A 198 -3.26 -15.51 5.11
C GLU A 198 -3.03 -14.63 3.87
N PHE A 199 -3.47 -13.36 3.89
CA PHE A 199 -3.49 -12.51 2.68
C PHE A 199 -2.52 -11.32 2.72
N ILE A 200 -2.12 -10.82 3.89
CA ILE A 200 -1.25 -9.63 3.98
C ILE A 200 0.21 -10.02 4.12
N THR A 201 0.55 -10.79 5.15
CA THR A 201 1.97 -11.09 5.44
C THR A 201 2.68 -11.85 4.31
N PRO A 202 2.06 -12.81 3.58
CA PRO A 202 2.75 -13.53 2.51
C PRO A 202 3.15 -12.63 1.33
N GLN A 203 2.48 -11.49 1.14
CA GLN A 203 2.83 -10.55 0.07
C GLN A 203 4.25 -10.01 0.22
N PHE A 204 4.73 -9.85 1.47
CA PHE A 204 6.06 -9.30 1.73
C PHE A 204 7.20 -10.22 1.29
N ASP A 205 6.93 -11.49 1.05
CA ASP A 205 7.88 -12.42 0.43
C ASP A 205 8.00 -12.23 -1.09
N ASN A 206 6.97 -11.65 -1.72
CA ASN A 206 6.95 -11.36 -3.15
C ASN A 206 7.54 -9.98 -3.48
N THR A 207 7.74 -9.10 -2.50
CA THR A 207 8.20 -7.73 -2.75
C THR A 207 9.63 -7.67 -3.25
N HIS A 208 9.91 -6.70 -4.09
CA HIS A 208 11.25 -6.34 -4.55
C HIS A 208 12.02 -5.54 -3.50
N ILE A 209 11.31 -4.67 -2.77
CA ILE A 209 11.87 -3.82 -1.72
C ILE A 209 10.89 -3.81 -0.54
N ASN A 210 11.40 -3.98 0.67
CA ASN A 210 10.63 -3.77 1.90
C ASN A 210 11.21 -2.63 2.72
N PHE A 211 10.35 -1.75 3.20
CA PHE A 211 10.65 -0.75 4.22
C PHE A 211 10.05 -1.21 5.54
N HIS A 212 10.88 -1.75 6.42
CA HIS A 212 10.48 -2.26 7.72
C HIS A 212 10.80 -1.25 8.81
N ARG A 213 9.77 -0.63 9.39
CA ARG A 213 9.91 0.32 10.50
C ARG A 213 9.84 -0.39 11.84
N ILE A 214 10.88 -0.20 12.67
CA ILE A 214 11.04 -0.82 13.98
C ILE A 214 11.06 0.27 15.04
N PRO A 215 10.25 0.18 16.13
CA PRO A 215 10.27 1.16 17.21
C PRO A 215 11.53 1.01 18.07
N LEU A 216 12.05 2.13 18.56
CA LEU A 216 13.11 2.21 19.59
C LEU A 216 12.54 2.45 20.99
N VAL A 217 11.23 2.60 21.09
CA VAL A 217 10.48 2.78 22.33
C VAL A 217 9.62 1.56 22.61
N ASP A 218 9.16 1.41 23.85
CA ASP A 218 8.32 0.29 24.25
C ASP A 218 6.95 0.36 23.54
N THR A 219 6.63 -0.67 22.78
CA THR A 219 5.34 -0.87 22.10
C THR A 219 4.72 -2.21 22.47
N SER A 220 5.14 -2.81 23.59
CA SER A 220 4.72 -4.16 24.03
C SER A 220 3.20 -4.26 24.30
N ASN A 221 2.55 -3.14 24.63
CA ASN A 221 1.08 -3.06 24.76
C ASN A 221 0.49 -2.06 23.75
N PRO A 222 0.27 -2.44 22.49
CA PRO A 222 -0.23 -1.53 21.46
C PRO A 222 -1.66 -1.02 21.69
N PHE A 223 -2.40 -1.66 22.61
CA PHE A 223 -3.79 -1.31 22.96
C PHE A 223 -3.90 -0.37 24.17
N SER A 224 -2.79 0.09 24.74
CA SER A 224 -2.78 0.95 25.93
C SER A 224 -3.16 2.41 25.67
N GLY A 225 -3.47 2.80 24.43
CA GLY A 225 -3.73 4.19 24.05
C GLY A 225 -2.50 5.07 24.02
N GLN A 226 -1.31 4.47 23.91
CA GLN A 226 -0.06 5.20 23.77
C GLN A 226 0.02 5.97 22.45
N SER A 227 0.84 7.03 22.42
CA SER A 227 1.10 7.81 21.22
C SER A 227 1.83 6.99 20.16
N VAL A 228 1.57 7.31 18.89
CA VAL A 228 2.32 6.71 17.78
C VAL A 228 3.79 7.07 17.90
N PRO A 229 4.72 6.09 17.90
CA PRO A 229 6.15 6.37 17.86
C PRO A 229 6.51 7.29 16.71
N SER A 230 7.30 8.33 16.99
CA SER A 230 7.76 9.27 15.96
C SER A 230 8.77 8.61 15.00
N PRO A 231 9.05 9.19 13.83
CA PRO A 231 10.17 8.75 12.99
C PRO A 231 11.50 8.76 13.72
N GLU A 232 11.72 9.73 14.64
CA GLU A 232 12.91 9.84 15.48
C GLU A 232 13.05 8.66 16.46
N ASP A 233 11.93 8.11 16.91
CA ASP A 233 11.85 6.95 17.82
C ASP A 233 11.84 5.61 17.08
N SER A 234 12.34 5.57 15.85
CA SER A 234 12.30 4.39 15.01
C SER A 234 13.59 4.20 14.22
N LEU A 235 13.91 2.95 13.93
CA LEU A 235 14.79 2.56 12.83
C LEU A 235 13.96 2.08 11.65
N VAL A 236 14.54 2.18 10.46
CA VAL A 236 14.02 1.52 9.26
C VAL A 236 15.08 0.54 8.76
N VAL A 237 14.64 -0.67 8.48
CA VAL A 237 15.41 -1.69 7.78
C VAL A 237 14.86 -1.79 6.37
N THR A 238 15.65 -1.34 5.39
CA THR A 238 15.31 -1.50 3.98
C THR A 238 15.98 -2.74 3.45
N SER A 239 15.19 -3.72 3.01
CA SER A 239 15.69 -4.92 2.36
C SER A 239 15.32 -4.96 0.88
N ILE A 240 16.25 -5.39 0.02
CA ILE A 240 16.08 -5.47 -1.42
C ILE A 240 16.29 -6.91 -1.92
N ARG A 241 15.47 -7.33 -2.90
CA ARG A 241 15.56 -8.64 -3.56
C ARG A 241 15.86 -8.56 -5.05
N ILE A 242 15.93 -7.34 -5.58
CA ILE A 242 16.35 -7.09 -6.98
C ILE A 242 17.85 -6.88 -7.06
N ASP A 243 18.41 -7.17 -8.24
CA ASP A 243 19.83 -6.97 -8.51
C ASP A 243 20.12 -5.61 -9.15
N GLY A 244 21.38 -5.19 -9.03
CA GLY A 244 21.86 -3.94 -9.64
C GLY A 244 21.49 -2.69 -8.86
N VAL A 245 21.12 -2.82 -7.56
CA VAL A 245 20.94 -1.72 -6.63
C VAL A 245 22.15 -1.65 -5.70
N ASP A 246 22.78 -0.48 -5.64
CA ASP A 246 23.92 -0.21 -4.78
C ASP A 246 23.48 0.52 -3.51
N LEU A 247 23.23 -0.25 -2.45
CA LEU A 247 22.85 0.31 -1.13
C LEU A 247 23.98 1.07 -0.46
N GLN A 248 25.25 0.76 -0.77
CA GLN A 248 26.37 1.54 -0.25
C GLN A 248 26.33 2.97 -0.77
N SER A 249 26.07 3.14 -2.07
CA SER A 249 25.88 4.48 -2.66
C SER A 249 24.69 5.24 -2.07
N VAL A 250 23.65 4.55 -1.61
CA VAL A 250 22.53 5.18 -0.88
C VAL A 250 22.98 5.61 0.51
N ALA A 251 23.66 4.75 1.25
CA ALA A 251 24.17 5.04 2.60
C ALA A 251 25.14 6.22 2.61
N ASP A 252 26.05 6.29 1.63
CA ASP A 252 27.08 7.33 1.51
C ASP A 252 26.49 8.74 1.27
N LYS A 253 25.24 8.83 0.79
CA LYS A 253 24.52 10.11 0.61
C LYS A 253 23.84 10.61 1.87
N LEU A 254 23.74 9.77 2.89
CA LEU A 254 23.06 10.13 4.14
C LEU A 254 24.02 10.83 5.09
N PRO A 255 23.56 11.82 5.88
CA PRO A 255 24.39 12.45 6.89
C PRO A 255 24.66 11.49 8.05
N ALA A 256 25.68 11.80 8.87
CA ALA A 256 26.07 10.97 10.00
C ALA A 256 24.94 10.75 11.02
N GLU A 257 24.02 11.71 11.16
CA GLU A 257 22.86 11.67 12.05
C GLU A 257 21.86 10.58 11.65
N ALA A 258 21.89 10.12 10.39
CA ALA A 258 21.08 9.00 9.92
C ALA A 258 21.52 7.66 10.53
N MET A 259 22.73 7.59 11.10
CA MET A 259 23.30 6.37 11.68
C MET A 259 23.19 5.16 10.71
N ALA A 260 23.33 5.45 9.42
CA ALA A 260 23.12 4.46 8.37
C ALA A 260 24.27 3.46 8.31
N PHE A 261 23.93 2.18 8.22
CA PHE A 261 24.91 1.12 7.99
C PHE A 261 24.30 -0.03 7.18
N LEU A 262 25.13 -0.73 6.42
CA LEU A 262 24.74 -1.96 5.75
C LEU A 262 24.90 -3.15 6.68
N GLN A 263 23.84 -3.92 6.88
CA GLN A 263 23.93 -5.23 7.52
C GLN A 263 24.56 -6.26 6.57
N ASN A 264 24.27 -6.13 5.29
CA ASN A 264 24.82 -6.87 4.16
C ASN A 264 24.54 -6.09 2.86
N ASP A 265 24.92 -6.64 1.70
CA ASP A 265 24.73 -6.03 0.38
C ASP A 265 23.27 -5.81 -0.03
N LYS A 266 22.32 -6.43 0.65
CA LYS A 266 20.86 -6.36 0.39
C LYS A 266 20.07 -5.67 1.50
N THR A 267 20.73 -5.19 2.57
CA THR A 267 20.03 -4.66 3.75
C THR A 267 20.71 -3.43 4.31
N LEU A 268 19.99 -2.31 4.27
CA LEU A 268 20.40 -1.01 4.85
C LEU A 268 19.56 -0.71 6.09
N VAL A 269 20.20 -0.33 7.19
CA VAL A 269 19.57 0.10 8.44
C VAL A 269 19.88 1.56 8.67
N TYR A 270 18.88 2.34 9.08
CA TYR A 270 19.03 3.78 9.31
C TYR A 270 17.91 4.31 10.21
N LYS A 271 18.09 5.53 10.73
CA LYS A 271 17.11 6.22 11.57
C LYS A 271 15.85 6.58 10.78
N GLY A 272 14.68 6.37 11.36
CA GLY A 272 13.39 6.49 10.66
C GLY A 272 13.10 7.87 10.08
N SER A 273 13.67 8.95 10.66
CA SER A 273 13.55 10.31 10.11
C SER A 273 14.14 10.50 8.71
N PHE A 274 15.02 9.60 8.27
CA PHE A 274 15.65 9.63 6.95
C PHE A 274 14.99 8.69 5.91
N MET A 275 13.84 8.12 6.25
CA MET A 275 13.15 7.17 5.35
C MET A 275 12.81 7.78 3.99
N VAL A 276 12.39 9.06 3.94
CA VAL A 276 12.07 9.75 2.68
C VAL A 276 13.31 9.93 1.81
N ASP A 277 14.44 10.30 2.44
CA ASP A 277 15.70 10.49 1.70
C ASP A 277 16.18 9.17 1.11
N VAL A 278 16.14 8.09 1.89
CA VAL A 278 16.49 6.75 1.41
C VAL A 278 15.56 6.33 0.28
N MET A 279 14.25 6.54 0.41
CA MET A 279 13.30 6.27 -0.68
C MET A 279 13.67 7.03 -1.95
N ASN A 280 13.93 8.33 -1.86
CA ASN A 280 14.32 9.14 -3.01
C ASN A 280 15.61 8.63 -3.65
N TYR A 281 16.64 8.36 -2.87
CA TYR A 281 17.93 7.89 -3.38
C TYR A 281 17.87 6.48 -3.99
N LEU A 282 16.99 5.63 -3.44
CA LEU A 282 16.83 4.24 -3.86
C LEU A 282 15.87 4.09 -5.04
N LEU A 283 14.69 4.72 -4.96
CA LEU A 283 13.61 4.49 -5.93
C LEU A 283 13.80 5.29 -7.21
N THR A 284 14.37 6.49 -7.14
CA THR A 284 14.59 7.34 -8.33
C THR A 284 15.36 6.62 -9.45
N PRO A 285 16.55 6.02 -9.21
CA PRO A 285 17.26 5.31 -10.27
C PRO A 285 16.55 4.04 -10.76
N ILE A 286 15.74 3.39 -9.90
CA ILE A 286 14.94 2.23 -10.29
C ILE A 286 13.82 2.66 -11.24
N ILE A 287 13.12 3.74 -10.94
CA ILE A 287 12.10 4.31 -11.83
C ILE A 287 12.73 4.74 -13.16
N ASP A 288 13.89 5.40 -13.16
CA ASP A 288 14.60 5.77 -14.39
C ASP A 288 14.90 4.54 -15.27
N LYS A 289 15.38 3.46 -14.65
CA LYS A 289 15.64 2.21 -15.34
C LYS A 289 14.36 1.60 -15.92
N LEU A 290 13.25 1.60 -15.20
CA LEU A 290 11.96 1.14 -15.70
C LEU A 290 11.50 1.96 -16.91
N MET A 291 11.68 3.29 -16.87
CA MET A 291 11.27 4.19 -17.96
C MET A 291 12.15 4.07 -19.18
N THR A 292 13.43 3.72 -19.05
CA THR A 292 14.37 3.55 -20.19
C THR A 292 14.32 2.15 -20.81
N SER A 293 13.68 1.18 -20.15
CA SER A 293 13.55 -0.20 -20.65
C SER A 293 12.31 -0.39 -21.54
N LYS A 294 11.60 0.70 -21.88
CA LYS A 294 10.38 0.73 -22.72
C LYS A 294 10.68 0.43 -24.20
#